data_7c841c5dca307c07318cdd35fec41eb9
#
_entry.id   7c841c5dca307c07318cdd35fec41eb9
#
_cell.length_a   1.000
_cell.length_b   1.000
_cell.length_c   1.000
_cell.angle_alpha   90.00
_cell.angle_beta   90.00
_cell.angle_gamma   90.00
#
_symmetry.space_group_name_H-M   'P 1'
#
loop_
_entity.id
_entity.type
_entity.pdbx_description
1 polymer ?
#
loop_
_entity_poly.entity_id
_entity_poly.type
_entity_poly.pdbx_seq_one_letter_code
_entity_poly.pdbx_strand_id
1 'polypeptide(L)' 'MIRTGENIVRLRKEAGLSVKDLQEIFGFGTPQAVYKWQHGTAMPTIDNLVVLAAVLGVTIDEILVVGTVA' A
#
# COMPACT_ATOMS: atom_id res chain seq x y z
N MET A 1 7.95 -3.59 14.49
CA MET A 1 8.27 -3.68 13.06
C MET A 1 7.08 -3.23 12.23
N ILE A 2 7.31 -2.39 11.26
CA ILE A 2 6.24 -1.91 10.38
C ILE A 2 6.09 -2.90 9.22
N ARG A 3 4.87 -3.35 9.00
CA ARG A 3 4.58 -4.34 7.95
C ARG A 3 3.79 -3.73 6.81
N THR A 4 4.11 -2.50 6.44
CA THR A 4 3.37 -1.76 5.43
C THR A 4 3.27 -2.52 4.10
N GLY A 5 4.37 -3.08 3.63
CA GLY A 5 4.38 -3.79 2.36
C GLY A 5 3.44 -4.99 2.34
N GLU A 6 3.50 -5.81 3.38
CA GLU A 6 2.62 -6.97 3.52
C GLU A 6 1.16 -6.55 3.61
N ASN A 7 0.90 -5.47 4.34
CA ASN A 7 -0.45 -4.96 4.49
C ASN A 7 -1.00 -4.44 3.15
N ILE A 8 -0.18 -3.76 2.37
CA ILE A 8 -0.60 -3.29 1.05
C ILE A 8 -1.00 -4.46 0.15
N VAL A 9 -0.21 -5.53 0.15
CA VAL A 9 -0.55 -6.71 -0.65
C VAL A 9 -1.88 -7.30 -0.19
N ARG A 10 -2.03 -7.50 1.12
CA ARG A 10 -3.25 -8.10 1.66
C ARG A 10 -4.47 -7.25 1.39
N LEU A 11 -4.39 -5.97 1.71
CA LEU A 11 -5.52 -5.05 1.55
C LEU A 11 -5.88 -4.84 0.08
N ARG A 12 -4.87 -4.81 -0.80
CA ARG A 12 -5.08 -4.70 -2.24
C ARG A 12 -5.90 -5.90 -2.74
N LYS A 13 -5.49 -7.11 -2.34
CA LYS A 13 -6.18 -8.32 -2.75
C LYS A 13 -7.60 -8.38 -2.20
N GLU A 14 -7.78 -7.98 -0.95
CA GLU A 14 -9.11 -7.92 -0.34
C GLU A 14 -10.02 -6.93 -1.06
N ALA A 15 -9.45 -5.86 -1.58
CA ALA A 15 -10.20 -4.87 -2.35
C ALA A 15 -10.42 -5.28 -3.82
N GLY A 16 -9.83 -6.40 -4.24
CA GLY A 16 -9.97 -6.87 -5.61
C GLY A 16 -9.14 -6.07 -6.61
N LEU A 17 -8.07 -5.43 -6.16
CA LEU A 17 -7.24 -4.59 -7.02
C LEU A 17 -5.92 -5.26 -7.36
N SER A 18 -5.49 -5.11 -8.61
CA SER A 18 -4.18 -5.57 -9.05
C SER A 18 -3.14 -4.48 -8.84
N VAL A 19 -1.85 -4.84 -8.96
CA VAL A 19 -0.78 -3.85 -8.97
C VAL A 19 -0.98 -2.86 -10.11
N LYS A 20 -1.42 -3.34 -11.27
CA LYS A 20 -1.68 -2.46 -12.41
C LYS A 20 -2.81 -1.48 -12.11
N ASP A 21 -3.84 -1.93 -11.40
CA ASP A 21 -4.92 -1.03 -11.00
C ASP A 21 -4.38 0.11 -10.13
N LEU A 22 -3.53 -0.20 -9.16
CA LEU A 22 -2.93 0.83 -8.33
C LEU A 22 -2.03 1.75 -9.15
N GLN A 23 -1.24 1.19 -10.06
CA GLN A 23 -0.41 1.98 -10.95
C GLN A 23 -1.24 3.02 -11.70
N GLU A 24 -2.36 2.61 -12.25
CA GLU A 24 -3.24 3.49 -13.01
C GLU A 24 -3.91 4.54 -12.12
N ILE A 25 -4.38 4.14 -10.95
CA ILE A 25 -5.02 5.05 -10.00
C ILE A 25 -4.06 6.15 -9.58
N PHE A 26 -2.80 5.81 -9.34
CA PHE A 26 -1.79 6.78 -8.94
C PHE A 26 -1.21 7.56 -10.12
N GLY A 27 -1.49 7.14 -11.35
CA GLY A 27 -0.91 7.80 -12.52
C GLY A 27 0.57 7.53 -12.70
N PHE A 28 1.06 6.40 -12.18
CA PHE A 28 2.47 6.06 -12.34
C PHE A 28 2.73 5.48 -13.73
N GLY A 29 3.87 5.83 -14.33
CA GLY A 29 4.24 5.32 -15.64
C GLY A 29 4.66 3.87 -15.62
N THR A 30 5.03 3.33 -14.46
CA THR A 30 5.45 1.93 -14.30
C THR A 30 4.91 1.40 -12.97
N PRO A 31 4.86 0.08 -12.77
CA PRO A 31 4.41 -0.49 -11.50
C PRO A 31 5.51 -0.53 -10.43
N GLN A 32 6.69 -0.02 -10.72
CA GLN A 32 7.84 -0.19 -9.83
C GLN A 32 7.62 0.38 -8.44
N ALA A 33 6.99 1.55 -8.34
CA ALA A 33 6.75 2.16 -7.03
C ALA A 33 5.88 1.26 -6.15
N VAL A 34 4.83 0.68 -6.72
CA VAL A 34 3.95 -0.21 -5.99
C VAL A 34 4.70 -1.46 -5.53
N TYR A 35 5.51 -2.04 -6.41
CA TYR A 35 6.32 -3.19 -6.03
C TYR A 35 7.33 -2.86 -4.92
N LYS A 36 7.95 -1.70 -4.98
CA LYS A 36 8.87 -1.27 -3.92
C LYS A 36 8.15 -1.15 -2.58
N TRP A 37 6.93 -0.63 -2.59
CA TRP A 37 6.13 -0.56 -1.37
C TRP A 37 5.85 -1.96 -0.82
N GLN A 38 5.45 -2.88 -1.70
CA GLN A 38 5.12 -4.25 -1.29
C GLN A 38 6.33 -5.00 -0.77
N HIS A 39 7.51 -4.75 -1.34
CA HIS A 39 8.74 -5.43 -0.92
C HIS A 39 9.40 -4.75 0.28
N GLY A 40 8.91 -3.59 0.70
CA GLY A 40 9.48 -2.88 1.82
C GLY A 40 10.77 -2.13 1.51
N THR A 41 11.12 -1.98 0.22
CA THR A 41 12.32 -1.25 -0.18
C THR A 41 12.09 0.25 -0.26
N ALA A 42 10.85 0.68 -0.26
CA ALA A 42 10.47 2.08 -0.19
C ALA A 42 9.14 2.20 0.51
N MET A 43 8.93 3.32 1.20
CA MET A 43 7.65 3.63 1.84
C MET A 43 6.87 4.58 0.97
N PRO A 44 5.54 4.43 0.90
CA PRO A 44 4.72 5.46 0.28
C PRO A 44 4.88 6.78 1.03
N THR A 45 4.81 7.89 0.30
CA THR A 45 4.77 9.20 0.94
C THR A 45 3.43 9.35 1.67
N ILE A 46 3.33 10.37 2.53
CA ILE A 46 2.08 10.63 3.23
C ILE A 46 0.94 10.87 2.25
N ASP A 47 1.20 11.63 1.19
CA ASP A 47 0.18 11.87 0.17
C ASP A 47 -0.31 10.57 -0.46
N ASN A 48 0.62 9.68 -0.77
CA ASN A 48 0.26 8.39 -1.35
C ASN A 48 -0.47 7.50 -0.35
N LEU A 49 -0.11 7.58 0.93
CA LEU A 49 -0.82 6.83 1.97
C LEU A 49 -2.28 7.27 2.08
N VAL A 50 -2.54 8.56 1.99
CA VAL A 50 -3.91 9.08 2.03
C VAL A 50 -4.71 8.51 0.86
N VAL A 51 -4.14 8.51 -0.34
CA VAL A 51 -4.81 7.96 -1.52
C VAL A 51 -5.00 6.45 -1.38
N LEU A 52 -3.97 5.74 -0.91
CA LEU A 52 -4.09 4.29 -0.68
C LEU A 52 -5.21 3.96 0.29
N ALA A 53 -5.29 4.69 1.40
CA ALA A 53 -6.34 4.46 2.39
C ALA A 53 -7.73 4.62 1.77
N ALA A 54 -7.91 5.67 0.99
CA ALA A 54 -9.18 5.92 0.32
C ALA A 54 -9.51 4.83 -0.70
N VAL A 55 -8.54 4.44 -1.51
CA VAL A 55 -8.73 3.43 -2.56
C VAL A 55 -9.00 2.06 -1.98
N LEU A 56 -8.28 1.71 -0.91
CA LEU A 56 -8.44 0.41 -0.27
C LEU A 56 -9.61 0.37 0.71
N GLY A 57 -10.19 1.51 1.03
CA GLY A 57 -11.31 1.57 1.96
C GLY A 57 -10.92 1.29 3.40
N VAL A 58 -9.72 1.70 3.79
CA VAL A 58 -9.18 1.45 5.13
C VAL A 58 -8.59 2.73 5.69
N THR A 59 -8.18 2.69 6.95
CA THR A 59 -7.46 3.82 7.55
C THR A 59 -5.97 3.69 7.26
N ILE A 60 -5.26 4.81 7.40
CA ILE A 60 -3.81 4.81 7.26
C ILE A 60 -3.19 3.87 8.31
N ASP A 61 -3.75 3.87 9.53
CA ASP A 61 -3.27 3.00 10.59
C ASP A 61 -3.30 1.53 10.20
N GLU A 62 -4.33 1.11 9.46
CA GLU A 62 -4.42 -0.27 9.00
C GLU A 62 -3.33 -0.62 8.00
N ILE A 63 -2.89 0.36 7.21
CA ILE A 63 -1.79 0.16 6.27
C ILE A 63 -0.45 0.12 7.02
N LEU A 64 -0.30 0.96 8.03
CA LEU A 64 0.94 1.13 8.77
C LEU A 64 1.01 0.28 10.04
N VAL A 65 0.34 -0.87 10.09
CA VAL A 65 0.36 -1.68 11.29
C VAL A 65 1.80 -1.99 11.69
N VAL A 66 2.11 -1.69 12.93
CA VAL A 66 3.40 -2.00 13.52
C VAL A 66 3.26 -3.38 14.12
N GLY A 67 4.12 -4.28 13.69
CA GLY A 67 4.16 -5.60 14.29
C GLY A 67 4.55 -5.45 15.73
N THR A 68 3.65 -5.75 16.62
CA THR A 68 3.95 -5.59 18.01
C THR A 68 4.27 -6.89 18.60
N VAL A 69 4.87 -6.76 19.71
CA VAL A 69 5.09 -7.85 20.54
C VAL A 69 4.02 -7.89 21.52
N ALA A 70 2.99 -7.57 21.35
CA ALA A 70 1.96 -7.52 22.41
C ALA A 70 1.93 -8.76 23.21
#